data_540703aca7aed67cde470177474b2bf3
#
_entry.id   540703aca7aed67cde470177474b2bf3
#
_cell.length_a   1.000
_cell.length_b   1.000
_cell.length_c   1.000
_cell.angle_alpha   90.00
_cell.angle_beta   90.00
_cell.angle_gamma   90.00
#
_symmetry.space_group_name_H-M   'P 1'
#
loop_
_entity.id
_entity.type
_entity.pdbx_description
1 polymer ?
#
loop_
_entity_poly.entity_id
_entity_poly.type
_entity_poly.pdbx_seq_one_letter_code
_entity_poly.pdbx_strand_id
1 'polypeptide(L)'
;MERPFKSNMEKFRIQPGSWLVAAALVLASGALPLFGQTTTGERCTVQTVTWNGWQTVQMANQWVTLAIVPQLGGRLMQVTFDGYSYLWVNERLKGQYFPPEVSAEQRRWFNYGGDKIWPMPEGSQDEQHWAGGAGDVLDCGAFSYEILSQGATCTVRLTSLPDPQIGQQYIRDITIGTDSPEISFHAVMKNTSGYPQEWSEQSVSQYDLTDPQNPTQYNTDYWAFTPVHPRSAYLNSYYVRTGQANNPTYSVRDGMFTVHYMGLGGEVWVDSPGEYLAVVDGRSRYAMVERFRYEKNAEYPGKGTVIFYTSGAPTAPRPGPGGEPQAGAGTQQGARPPTYYMEAELNSPMIRLAPGETYAMDTQWYPTRMGSNFKAATYAGVIGQPLTVSRTGDDVELAGEFGVFYEGKLEARFYGRNGMRLATAPVVEVTPTKLITLKQTLKAPPETARLSLHLVDANGLDRGPLGEVMVTVPPAASGGGF
;
A
#
# COMPACT_ATOMS: atom_id res chain seq x y z
N MET A 1 33.81 53.41 31.45
CA MET A 1 34.37 54.12 30.28
C MET A 1 33.65 53.45 29.08
N GLU A 2 32.47 53.94 28.74
CA GLU A 2 32.10 54.95 27.77
C GLU A 2 32.96 54.97 26.51
N ARG A 3 32.42 54.67 25.33
CA ARG A 3 31.53 55.54 24.53
C ARG A 3 30.85 54.77 23.37
N PRO A 4 29.68 55.25 22.90
CA PRO A 4 28.87 54.64 21.83
C PRO A 4 29.21 55.23 20.45
N PHE A 5 28.84 54.48 19.37
CA PHE A 5 28.86 55.03 18.01
C PHE A 5 27.40 55.16 17.47
N LYS A 6 27.15 56.38 16.99
CA LYS A 6 25.86 56.86 16.49
C LYS A 6 25.63 56.51 15.01
N SER A 7 24.38 56.34 14.72
CA SER A 7 23.67 56.23 13.43
C SER A 7 23.97 57.38 12.43
N ASN A 8 23.84 57.06 11.15
CA ASN A 8 23.35 58.01 10.14
C ASN A 8 22.38 57.32 9.20
N MET A 9 21.12 57.80 9.26
CA MET A 9 20.09 57.54 8.25
C MET A 9 20.19 58.69 7.24
N GLU A 10 20.27 58.36 5.96
CA GLU A 10 19.92 59.31 4.88
C GLU A 10 18.68 58.84 4.14
N LYS A 11 17.70 59.75 4.15
CA LYS A 11 16.43 59.66 3.45
C LYS A 11 16.63 60.13 2.01
N PHE A 12 16.33 59.29 1.02
CA PHE A 12 16.09 59.74 -0.35
C PHE A 12 14.59 59.75 -0.65
N ARG A 13 14.12 61.00 -0.97
CA ARG A 13 12.78 61.31 -1.41
C ARG A 13 12.81 61.47 -2.93
N ILE A 14 11.99 60.75 -3.69
CA ILE A 14 11.77 60.98 -5.13
C ILE A 14 10.31 61.35 -5.36
N GLN A 15 10.11 62.49 -6.01
CA GLN A 15 8.80 63.02 -6.43
C GLN A 15 8.34 62.43 -7.77
N PRO A 16 7.02 62.47 -8.08
CA PRO A 16 6.45 61.88 -9.32
C PRO A 16 6.47 62.91 -10.48
N GLY A 17 6.90 62.42 -11.65
CA GLY A 17 6.80 63.13 -12.91
C GLY A 17 5.94 62.37 -13.92
N SER A 18 4.85 63.02 -14.29
CA SER A 18 3.90 62.58 -15.33
C SER A 18 4.48 62.78 -16.74
N TRP A 19 4.41 61.77 -17.61
CA TRP A 19 4.50 61.97 -19.06
C TRP A 19 3.50 61.05 -19.77
N LEU A 20 2.52 61.70 -20.41
CA LEU A 20 1.64 61.13 -21.45
C LEU A 20 2.45 61.01 -22.74
N VAL A 21 2.47 59.88 -23.41
CA VAL A 21 2.77 59.76 -24.80
C VAL A 21 1.82 58.80 -25.52
N ALA A 22 1.37 59.29 -26.65
CA ALA A 22 0.27 58.79 -27.47
C ALA A 22 0.55 57.43 -28.15
N ALA A 23 -0.56 56.73 -28.38
CA ALA A 23 -0.64 55.50 -29.17
C ALA A 23 -0.36 55.74 -30.66
N ALA A 24 0.44 54.84 -31.27
CA ALA A 24 0.46 54.58 -32.70
C ALA A 24 0.21 53.09 -32.93
N LEU A 25 -0.95 52.75 -33.52
CA LEU A 25 -1.27 51.43 -34.02
C LEU A 25 -0.47 51.20 -35.30
N VAL A 26 0.40 50.16 -35.27
CA VAL A 26 0.96 49.55 -36.48
C VAL A 26 0.43 48.13 -36.54
N LEU A 27 -0.47 47.85 -37.47
CA LEU A 27 -0.91 46.51 -37.85
C LEU A 27 0.24 45.83 -38.66
N ALA A 28 1.01 45.00 -38.01
CA ALA A 28 1.90 44.06 -38.69
C ALA A 28 1.28 42.65 -38.59
N SER A 29 0.77 42.17 -39.71
CA SER A 29 0.41 40.77 -39.92
C SER A 29 1.67 39.90 -39.94
N GLY A 30 2.06 39.42 -38.75
CA GLY A 30 3.13 38.45 -38.56
C GLY A 30 2.54 37.06 -38.32
N ALA A 31 2.85 36.09 -39.15
CA ALA A 31 2.57 34.68 -38.97
C ALA A 31 3.12 34.25 -37.60
N LEU A 32 2.22 33.83 -36.71
CA LEU A 32 2.62 33.19 -35.45
C LEU A 32 3.29 31.86 -35.74
N PRO A 33 4.50 31.61 -35.23
CA PRO A 33 5.03 30.26 -35.25
C PRO A 33 4.11 29.40 -34.38
N LEU A 34 3.61 28.30 -34.92
CA LEU A 34 3.05 27.21 -34.15
C LEU A 34 4.16 26.73 -33.19
N PHE A 35 4.18 27.28 -32.00
CA PHE A 35 4.83 26.60 -30.89
C PHE A 35 4.05 25.30 -30.69
N GLY A 36 4.67 24.19 -31.07
CA GLY A 36 4.21 22.87 -30.70
C GLY A 36 3.96 22.91 -29.21
N GLN A 37 2.75 22.59 -28.76
CA GLN A 37 2.47 22.26 -27.40
C GLN A 37 3.39 21.08 -27.08
N THR A 38 4.54 21.36 -26.47
CA THR A 38 5.20 20.35 -25.67
C THR A 38 4.19 20.01 -24.60
N THR A 39 3.51 18.87 -24.76
CA THR A 39 2.87 18.18 -23.65
C THR A 39 3.95 18.11 -22.57
N THR A 40 3.80 18.93 -21.55
CA THR A 40 4.58 18.76 -20.32
C THR A 40 4.17 17.39 -19.81
N GLY A 41 4.99 16.37 -20.12
CA GLY A 41 4.76 15.01 -19.67
C GLY A 41 4.56 15.09 -18.17
N GLU A 42 3.51 14.46 -17.69
CA GLU A 42 3.20 14.37 -16.29
C GLU A 42 4.45 13.93 -15.55
N ARG A 43 4.79 14.64 -14.47
CA ARG A 43 6.00 14.39 -13.69
C ARG A 43 5.61 14.11 -12.28
N CYS A 44 6.28 13.15 -11.66
CA CYS A 44 6.26 13.05 -10.21
C CYS A 44 7.20 14.10 -9.59
N THR A 45 6.89 14.49 -8.36
CA THR A 45 7.63 15.51 -7.59
C THR A 45 7.98 15.00 -6.21
N VAL A 46 9.10 15.49 -5.68
CA VAL A 46 9.50 15.31 -4.28
C VAL A 46 9.77 16.67 -3.68
N GLN A 47 9.17 16.98 -2.55
CA GLN A 47 9.35 18.25 -1.87
C GLN A 47 9.33 18.09 -0.35
N THR A 48 10.01 18.96 0.38
CA THR A 48 9.91 19.01 1.84
C THR A 48 8.79 19.97 2.24
N VAL A 49 7.86 19.49 3.05
CA VAL A 49 6.71 20.26 3.53
C VAL A 49 6.51 20.02 5.03
N THR A 50 5.74 20.87 5.68
CA THR A 50 5.22 20.58 7.02
C THR A 50 3.86 19.89 6.88
N TRP A 51 3.76 18.66 7.36
CA TRP A 51 2.51 17.89 7.37
C TRP A 51 2.22 17.39 8.78
N ASN A 52 1.04 17.68 9.32
CA ASN A 52 0.66 17.32 10.69
C ASN A 52 1.68 17.74 11.77
N GLY A 53 2.43 18.83 11.52
CA GLY A 53 3.46 19.35 12.43
C GLY A 53 4.85 18.71 12.28
N TRP A 54 5.02 17.68 11.43
CA TRP A 54 6.32 17.09 11.12
C TRP A 54 6.94 17.66 9.84
N GLN A 55 8.27 17.70 9.79
CA GLN A 55 9.00 17.88 8.54
C GLN A 55 8.86 16.59 7.72
N THR A 56 8.28 16.71 6.54
CA THR A 56 7.81 15.59 5.74
C THR A 56 8.41 15.68 4.34
N VAL A 57 8.96 14.58 3.85
CA VAL A 57 9.27 14.40 2.44
C VAL A 57 7.99 13.94 1.74
N GLN A 58 7.38 14.84 0.98
CA GLN A 58 6.18 14.56 0.21
C GLN A 58 6.58 14.14 -1.19
N MET A 59 6.13 12.96 -1.62
CA MET A 59 6.19 12.51 -3.01
C MET A 59 4.80 12.56 -3.62
N ALA A 60 4.66 13.03 -4.86
CA ALA A 60 3.38 13.07 -5.53
C ALA A 60 3.49 12.84 -7.04
N ASN A 61 2.53 12.13 -7.60
CA ASN A 61 2.23 12.05 -9.02
C ASN A 61 0.74 12.40 -9.23
N GLN A 62 0.20 12.20 -10.43
CA GLN A 62 -1.22 12.44 -10.70
C GLN A 62 -2.19 11.52 -9.91
N TRP A 63 -1.70 10.41 -9.36
CA TRP A 63 -2.50 9.36 -8.74
C TRP A 63 -2.44 9.38 -7.23
N VAL A 64 -1.22 9.49 -6.68
CA VAL A 64 -0.96 9.34 -5.24
C VAL A 64 -0.14 10.49 -4.69
N THR A 65 -0.39 10.78 -3.42
CA THR A 65 0.46 11.63 -2.58
C THR A 65 0.93 10.82 -1.39
N LEU A 66 2.24 10.78 -1.17
CA LEU A 66 2.90 10.08 -0.07
C LEU A 66 3.46 11.10 0.92
N ALA A 67 3.26 10.87 2.22
CA ALA A 67 3.84 11.65 3.30
C ALA A 67 4.87 10.79 4.06
N ILE A 68 6.15 11.02 3.84
CA ILE A 68 7.25 10.29 4.48
C ILE A 68 7.84 11.17 5.58
N VAL A 69 7.96 10.64 6.80
CA VAL A 69 8.54 11.35 7.95
C VAL A 69 9.82 10.63 8.39
N PRO A 70 10.99 11.02 7.87
CA PRO A 70 12.24 10.30 8.12
C PRO A 70 12.61 10.21 9.61
N GLN A 71 12.30 11.24 10.40
CA GLN A 71 12.61 11.27 11.83
C GLN A 71 11.84 10.27 12.70
N LEU A 72 10.82 9.61 12.14
CA LEU A 72 9.97 8.65 12.86
C LEU A 72 10.23 7.20 12.38
N GLY A 73 11.46 6.71 12.47
CA GLY A 73 11.81 5.37 11.99
C GLY A 73 11.67 5.23 10.47
N GLY A 74 11.89 6.31 9.71
CA GLY A 74 11.77 6.29 8.25
C GLY A 74 10.36 5.97 7.75
N ARG A 75 9.31 6.29 8.51
CA ARG A 75 7.92 5.88 8.21
C ARG A 75 7.34 6.56 7.00
N LEU A 76 6.64 5.79 6.17
CA LEU A 76 5.62 6.30 5.26
C LEU A 76 4.33 6.52 6.08
N MET A 77 4.08 7.77 6.48
CA MET A 77 2.99 8.10 7.40
C MET A 77 1.63 8.14 6.74
N GLN A 78 1.56 8.41 5.42
CA GLN A 78 0.27 8.43 4.72
C GLN A 78 0.44 8.15 3.23
N VAL A 79 -0.53 7.43 2.69
CA VAL A 79 -0.81 7.29 1.27
C VAL A 79 -2.19 7.87 1.00
N THR A 80 -2.26 8.87 0.12
CA THR A 80 -3.54 9.44 -0.35
C THR A 80 -3.71 9.12 -1.83
N PHE A 81 -4.85 8.52 -2.19
CA PHE A 81 -5.23 8.18 -3.56
C PHE A 81 -6.68 8.62 -3.80
N ASP A 82 -6.92 9.41 -4.85
CA ASP A 82 -8.25 9.93 -5.19
C ASP A 82 -8.97 10.57 -3.99
N GLY A 83 -8.22 11.30 -3.15
CA GLY A 83 -8.73 11.95 -1.94
C GLY A 83 -8.93 11.05 -0.73
N TYR A 84 -8.74 9.73 -0.86
CA TYR A 84 -8.83 8.78 0.25
C TYR A 84 -7.46 8.55 0.89
N SER A 85 -7.40 8.58 2.23
CA SER A 85 -6.20 8.33 3.04
C SER A 85 -6.28 6.93 3.65
N TYR A 86 -5.23 6.12 3.45
CA TYR A 86 -5.25 4.71 3.85
C TYR A 86 -4.73 4.46 5.26
N LEU A 87 -3.66 5.16 5.67
CA LEU A 87 -2.91 4.77 6.86
C LEU A 87 -3.42 5.50 8.11
N TRP A 88 -3.45 4.76 9.20
CA TRP A 88 -3.74 5.31 10.50
C TRP A 88 -2.58 6.17 11.00
N VAL A 89 -2.91 7.34 11.52
CA VAL A 89 -1.97 8.28 12.13
C VAL A 89 -2.40 8.56 13.56
N ASN A 90 -1.50 8.46 14.50
CA ASN A 90 -1.82 8.73 15.90
C ASN A 90 -2.00 10.23 16.12
N GLU A 91 -3.26 10.67 16.21
CA GLU A 91 -3.64 12.08 16.40
C GLU A 91 -2.96 12.74 17.61
N ARG A 92 -2.64 11.94 18.64
CA ARG A 92 -2.03 12.45 19.87
C ARG A 92 -0.55 12.72 19.77
N LEU A 93 0.09 12.16 18.75
CA LEU A 93 1.52 12.29 18.51
C LEU A 93 1.85 13.22 17.34
N LYS A 94 0.84 13.81 16.69
CA LYS A 94 1.04 14.75 15.57
C LYS A 94 2.01 15.87 15.95
N GLY A 95 3.01 16.07 15.12
CA GLY A 95 4.06 17.08 15.32
C GLY A 95 5.06 16.78 16.44
N GLN A 96 4.92 15.67 17.16
CA GLN A 96 5.82 15.28 18.23
C GLN A 96 6.86 14.28 17.73
N TYR A 97 8.04 14.31 18.33
CA TYR A 97 9.10 13.33 18.13
C TYR A 97 9.72 12.97 19.48
N PHE A 98 9.76 11.71 19.76
CA PHE A 98 10.38 11.13 20.95
C PHE A 98 11.55 10.24 20.48
N PRO A 99 12.79 10.74 20.52
CA PRO A 99 13.93 9.94 20.08
C PRO A 99 14.14 8.71 20.99
N PRO A 100 14.94 7.73 20.55
CA PRO A 100 15.14 6.47 21.27
C PRO A 100 15.51 6.66 22.74
N GLU A 101 16.35 7.62 23.08
CA GLU A 101 16.81 7.89 24.45
C GLU A 101 15.64 8.33 25.34
N VAL A 102 14.77 9.22 24.84
CA VAL A 102 13.58 9.70 25.58
C VAL A 102 12.55 8.58 25.71
N SER A 103 12.35 7.79 24.66
CA SER A 103 11.47 6.63 24.67
C SER A 103 11.93 5.58 25.68
N ALA A 104 13.23 5.29 25.74
CA ALA A 104 13.85 4.38 26.70
C ALA A 104 13.73 4.89 28.15
N GLU A 105 14.03 6.18 28.40
CA GLU A 105 13.90 6.80 29.72
C GLU A 105 12.48 6.72 30.25
N GLN A 106 11.49 6.99 29.37
CA GLN A 106 10.07 6.90 29.72
C GLN A 106 9.54 5.45 29.76
N ARG A 107 10.31 4.48 29.33
CA ARG A 107 9.90 3.07 29.15
C ARG A 107 8.59 2.95 28.38
N ARG A 108 8.46 3.74 27.30
CA ARG A 108 7.24 3.88 26.54
C ARG A 108 7.48 3.77 25.04
N TRP A 109 6.77 2.87 24.43
CA TRP A 109 6.66 2.82 22.97
C TRP A 109 5.64 3.86 22.48
N PHE A 110 6.03 4.61 21.44
CA PHE A 110 5.21 5.62 20.79
C PHE A 110 4.78 5.12 19.41
N ASN A 111 3.60 4.52 19.33
CA ASN A 111 3.04 4.12 18.03
C ASN A 111 2.54 5.36 17.28
N TYR A 112 3.31 5.82 16.31
CA TYR A 112 2.96 6.98 15.47
C TYR A 112 1.95 6.64 14.39
N GLY A 113 1.81 5.37 13.99
CA GLY A 113 1.06 4.96 12.83
C GLY A 113 1.92 4.81 11.58
N GLY A 114 1.28 4.83 10.41
CA GLY A 114 1.97 4.73 9.12
C GLY A 114 2.44 3.31 8.79
N ASP A 115 3.42 3.23 7.90
CA ASP A 115 4.08 2.00 7.48
C ASP A 115 5.57 2.05 7.80
N LYS A 116 6.14 0.89 8.16
CA LYS A 116 7.49 0.73 8.69
C LYS A 116 8.08 -0.63 8.31
N ILE A 117 9.40 -0.77 8.49
CA ILE A 117 10.12 -2.03 8.34
C ILE A 117 10.66 -2.46 9.69
N TRP A 118 10.47 -3.73 10.03
CA TRP A 118 10.93 -4.34 11.26
C TRP A 118 11.75 -5.62 11.02
N PRO A 119 12.65 -5.97 11.94
CA PRO A 119 13.27 -7.31 11.97
C PRO A 119 12.33 -8.33 12.61
N MET A 120 12.38 -9.55 12.13
CA MET A 120 11.70 -10.71 12.71
C MET A 120 12.71 -11.84 12.94
N PRO A 121 12.56 -12.70 13.96
CA PRO A 121 11.41 -12.83 14.87
C PRO A 121 11.35 -11.72 15.93
N GLU A 122 10.11 -11.33 16.24
CA GLU A 122 9.81 -10.47 17.37
C GLU A 122 9.76 -11.26 18.69
N GLY A 123 10.24 -10.69 19.79
CA GLY A 123 10.23 -11.36 21.10
C GLY A 123 11.03 -10.62 22.16
N SER A 124 11.66 -11.37 23.06
CA SER A 124 12.60 -10.79 24.02
C SER A 124 13.86 -10.33 23.32
N GLN A 125 14.43 -9.21 23.77
CA GLN A 125 15.64 -8.66 23.20
C GLN A 125 16.84 -9.57 23.49
N ASP A 126 17.30 -10.26 22.49
CA ASP A 126 18.47 -11.13 22.50
C ASP A 126 19.07 -11.22 21.07
N GLU A 127 20.07 -12.10 20.85
CA GLU A 127 20.75 -12.26 19.57
C GLU A 127 19.85 -12.88 18.46
N GLN A 128 18.68 -13.41 18.80
CA GLN A 128 17.77 -14.13 17.89
C GLN A 128 16.39 -13.52 17.79
N HIS A 129 16.07 -12.55 18.65
CA HIS A 129 14.77 -11.90 18.72
C HIS A 129 14.93 -10.39 18.90
N TRP A 130 14.05 -9.65 18.27
CA TRP A 130 13.94 -8.20 18.42
C TRP A 130 12.75 -7.85 19.31
N ALA A 131 13.01 -7.15 20.40
CA ALA A 131 11.94 -6.76 21.30
C ALA A 131 11.10 -5.59 20.80
N GLY A 132 11.70 -4.73 19.99
CA GLY A 132 11.06 -3.48 19.55
C GLY A 132 10.73 -2.51 20.67
N GLY A 133 9.96 -1.49 20.34
CA GLY A 133 9.34 -0.64 21.33
C GLY A 133 10.21 0.47 21.87
N ALA A 134 10.22 0.64 23.20
CA ALA A 134 10.87 1.78 23.84
C ALA A 134 12.40 1.73 23.68
N GLY A 135 12.98 2.80 23.10
CA GLY A 135 14.42 2.95 22.90
C GLY A 135 14.97 2.31 21.63
N ASP A 136 14.12 1.70 20.82
CA ASP A 136 14.54 1.05 19.58
C ASP A 136 14.86 2.07 18.46
N VAL A 137 16.05 1.95 17.86
CA VAL A 137 16.49 2.89 16.82
C VAL A 137 15.86 2.61 15.46
N LEU A 138 15.42 1.38 15.19
CA LEU A 138 14.77 1.02 13.93
C LEU A 138 13.30 1.45 13.89
N ASP A 139 12.63 1.45 15.05
CA ASP A 139 11.22 1.86 15.13
C ASP A 139 11.02 3.35 15.35
N CYS A 140 11.80 3.99 16.22
CA CYS A 140 11.60 5.39 16.60
C CYS A 140 12.82 6.31 16.38
N GLY A 141 13.94 5.79 15.88
CA GLY A 141 15.11 6.59 15.54
C GLY A 141 14.92 7.39 14.25
N ALA A 142 15.64 8.51 14.12
CA ALA A 142 15.64 9.28 12.90
C ALA A 142 16.46 8.57 11.81
N PHE A 143 15.86 8.37 10.63
CA PHE A 143 16.55 7.93 9.43
C PHE A 143 17.06 9.14 8.66
N SER A 144 18.21 9.02 8.05
CA SER A 144 18.64 9.96 7.00
C SER A 144 17.84 9.71 5.73
N TYR A 145 17.70 10.72 4.87
CA TYR A 145 17.05 10.53 3.57
C TYR A 145 17.82 11.18 2.43
N GLU A 146 17.65 10.63 1.24
CA GLU A 146 18.22 11.14 -0.01
C GLU A 146 17.18 11.05 -1.12
N ILE A 147 17.07 12.09 -1.95
CA ILE A 147 16.24 12.09 -3.15
C ILE A 147 17.11 11.56 -4.29
N LEU A 148 16.86 10.32 -4.72
CA LEU A 148 17.65 9.66 -5.77
C LEU A 148 17.20 10.08 -7.18
N SER A 149 15.90 10.34 -7.38
CA SER A 149 15.36 10.75 -8.67
C SER A 149 14.07 11.57 -8.54
N GLN A 150 13.81 12.38 -9.57
CA GLN A 150 12.55 13.13 -9.79
C GLN A 150 12.26 13.22 -11.28
N GLY A 151 10.99 13.28 -11.67
CA GLY A 151 10.56 13.43 -13.05
C GLY A 151 9.67 12.29 -13.51
N ALA A 152 10.11 11.43 -14.44
CA ALA A 152 9.35 10.25 -14.88
C ALA A 152 9.20 9.21 -13.74
N THR A 153 10.21 9.14 -12.88
CA THR A 153 10.23 8.32 -11.68
C THR A 153 10.80 9.14 -10.54
N CYS A 154 10.15 9.09 -9.38
CA CYS A 154 10.61 9.68 -8.15
C CYS A 154 11.01 8.58 -7.18
N THR A 155 12.20 8.68 -6.58
CA THR A 155 12.71 7.74 -5.58
C THR A 155 13.31 8.49 -4.42
N VAL A 156 12.89 8.13 -3.21
CA VAL A 156 13.46 8.61 -1.95
C VAL A 156 14.05 7.41 -1.22
N ARG A 157 15.33 7.51 -0.85
CA ARG A 157 16.04 6.55 0.00
C ARG A 157 16.01 6.99 1.44
N LEU A 158 15.71 6.08 2.33
CA LEU A 158 15.73 6.23 3.78
C LEU A 158 16.78 5.27 4.34
N THR A 159 17.62 5.73 5.28
CA THR A 159 18.66 4.90 5.88
C THR A 159 18.66 5.06 7.39
N SER A 160 18.47 3.95 8.12
CA SER A 160 18.53 3.91 9.58
C SER A 160 19.96 4.06 10.10
N LEU A 161 20.09 4.37 11.38
CA LEU A 161 21.31 4.02 12.11
C LEU A 161 21.36 2.48 12.27
N PRO A 162 22.56 1.89 12.39
CA PRO A 162 22.67 0.51 12.83
C PRO A 162 22.09 0.33 14.23
N ASP A 163 21.27 -0.71 14.43
CA ASP A 163 20.82 -1.08 15.76
C ASP A 163 22.00 -1.61 16.59
N PRO A 164 22.28 -1.03 17.76
CA PRO A 164 23.45 -1.40 18.55
C PRO A 164 23.32 -2.77 19.26
N GLN A 165 22.11 -3.32 19.35
CA GLN A 165 21.85 -4.57 20.08
C GLN A 165 21.86 -5.77 19.14
N ILE A 166 21.12 -5.67 18.02
CA ILE A 166 21.01 -6.76 17.06
C ILE A 166 21.90 -6.57 15.82
N GLY A 167 22.55 -5.40 15.67
CA GLY A 167 23.48 -5.15 14.56
C GLY A 167 22.80 -5.13 13.19
N GLN A 168 21.52 -4.78 13.10
CA GLN A 168 20.81 -4.63 11.84
C GLN A 168 20.74 -3.15 11.44
N GLN A 169 20.82 -2.89 10.12
CA GLN A 169 20.59 -1.57 9.53
C GLN A 169 19.63 -1.74 8.36
N TYR A 170 18.66 -0.82 8.22
CA TYR A 170 17.74 -0.79 7.09
C TYR A 170 18.02 0.36 6.13
N ILE A 171 17.92 0.07 4.84
CA ILE A 171 17.95 1.04 3.75
C ILE A 171 16.68 0.78 2.93
N ARG A 172 15.80 1.78 2.79
CA ARG A 172 14.52 1.62 2.12
C ARG A 172 14.35 2.67 1.02
N ASP A 173 14.20 2.23 -0.22
CA ASP A 173 13.82 3.08 -1.34
C ASP A 173 12.30 3.02 -1.54
N ILE A 174 11.67 4.19 -1.62
CA ILE A 174 10.25 4.34 -1.95
C ILE A 174 10.19 5.02 -3.32
N THR A 175 9.51 4.38 -4.26
CA THR A 175 9.47 4.81 -5.66
C THR A 175 8.04 4.91 -6.17
N ILE A 176 7.74 6.00 -6.92
CA ILE A 176 6.50 6.17 -7.69
C ILE A 176 6.85 6.57 -9.13
N GLY A 177 6.10 6.05 -10.10
CA GLY A 177 6.15 6.46 -11.50
C GLY A 177 5.07 7.49 -11.84
N THR A 178 4.94 7.87 -13.12
CA THR A 178 3.90 8.79 -13.61
C THR A 178 2.71 8.09 -14.25
N ASP A 179 2.84 6.82 -14.58
CA ASP A 179 1.89 6.05 -15.41
C ASP A 179 0.87 5.25 -14.59
N SER A 180 1.04 5.18 -13.27
CA SER A 180 0.15 4.41 -12.41
C SER A 180 0.18 4.89 -10.95
N PRO A 181 -0.80 4.48 -10.12
CA PRO A 181 -0.76 4.69 -8.67
C PRO A 181 0.18 3.73 -7.93
N GLU A 182 0.92 2.89 -8.61
CA GLU A 182 1.85 1.92 -8.02
C GLU A 182 2.89 2.62 -7.14
N ILE A 183 3.11 2.06 -5.94
CA ILE A 183 4.17 2.45 -5.02
C ILE A 183 5.07 1.24 -4.85
N SER A 184 6.33 1.35 -5.26
CA SER A 184 7.32 0.28 -5.13
C SER A 184 8.26 0.55 -3.97
N PHE A 185 8.55 -0.50 -3.21
CA PHE A 185 9.50 -0.48 -2.10
C PHE A 185 10.63 -1.46 -2.37
N HIS A 186 11.85 -1.00 -2.18
CA HIS A 186 13.04 -1.84 -2.14
C HIS A 186 13.69 -1.64 -0.77
N ALA A 187 13.48 -2.60 0.12
CA ALA A 187 13.97 -2.54 1.48
C ALA A 187 15.16 -3.50 1.63
N VAL A 188 16.26 -3.01 2.20
CA VAL A 188 17.52 -3.74 2.34
C VAL A 188 17.85 -3.87 3.82
N MET A 189 17.87 -5.09 4.29
CA MET A 189 18.39 -5.48 5.60
C MET A 189 19.90 -5.73 5.48
N LYS A 190 20.71 -5.10 6.33
CA LYS A 190 22.17 -5.23 6.34
C LYS A 190 22.67 -5.68 7.71
N ASN A 191 23.47 -6.74 7.73
CA ASN A 191 24.19 -7.13 8.95
C ASN A 191 25.41 -6.22 9.17
N THR A 192 25.38 -5.38 10.20
CA THR A 192 26.47 -4.50 10.61
C THR A 192 27.28 -5.05 11.80
N SER A 193 26.89 -6.21 12.33
CA SER A 193 27.63 -6.87 13.41
C SER A 193 28.91 -7.54 12.93
N GLY A 194 29.72 -8.01 13.86
CA GLY A 194 30.94 -8.75 13.57
C GLY A 194 30.76 -10.27 13.40
N TYR A 195 29.53 -10.79 13.39
CA TYR A 195 29.22 -12.23 13.32
C TYR A 195 28.02 -12.51 12.42
N PRO A 196 27.88 -13.73 11.89
CA PRO A 196 26.71 -14.11 11.09
C PRO A 196 25.45 -14.06 11.91
N GLN A 197 24.36 -13.53 11.31
CA GLN A 197 23.04 -13.42 11.92
C GLN A 197 21.97 -14.00 11.00
N GLU A 198 20.82 -14.36 11.55
CA GLU A 198 19.68 -14.87 10.81
C GLU A 198 18.42 -14.09 11.18
N TRP A 199 17.88 -13.36 10.21
CA TRP A 199 16.72 -12.47 10.39
C TRP A 199 15.80 -12.55 9.19
N SER A 200 14.55 -12.21 9.40
CA SER A 200 13.58 -11.88 8.36
C SER A 200 13.28 -10.38 8.43
N GLU A 201 12.98 -9.82 7.29
CA GLU A 201 12.50 -8.45 7.14
C GLU A 201 10.98 -8.45 7.07
N GLN A 202 10.34 -7.59 7.87
CA GLN A 202 8.89 -7.46 7.92
C GLN A 202 8.46 -6.05 7.53
N SER A 203 7.58 -5.94 6.51
CA SER A 203 6.84 -4.71 6.22
C SER A 203 5.58 -4.67 7.07
N VAL A 204 5.34 -3.56 7.78
CA VAL A 204 4.21 -3.40 8.72
C VAL A 204 3.45 -2.12 8.38
N SER A 205 2.27 -2.25 7.79
CA SER A 205 1.40 -1.13 7.41
C SER A 205 0.19 -1.04 8.32
N GLN A 206 -0.06 0.13 8.92
CA GLN A 206 -1.17 0.38 9.85
C GLN A 206 -2.31 1.09 9.12
N TYR A 207 -3.36 0.38 8.77
CA TYR A 207 -4.56 0.93 8.09
C TYR A 207 -5.54 1.55 9.08
N ASP A 208 -6.14 2.69 8.69
CA ASP A 208 -7.15 3.37 9.50
C ASP A 208 -8.51 2.69 9.37
N LEU A 209 -9.02 2.15 10.48
CA LEU A 209 -10.32 1.50 10.58
C LEU A 209 -11.36 2.36 11.26
N THR A 210 -11.09 3.63 11.46
CA THR A 210 -12.04 4.59 12.03
C THR A 210 -13.20 4.81 11.06
N ASP A 211 -14.43 4.85 11.58
CA ASP A 211 -15.59 5.22 10.75
C ASP A 211 -15.47 6.69 10.35
N PRO A 212 -15.38 7.02 9.03
CA PRO A 212 -15.21 8.37 8.57
C PRO A 212 -16.41 9.30 8.90
N GLN A 213 -17.58 8.71 9.18
CA GLN A 213 -18.79 9.45 9.57
C GLN A 213 -18.92 9.59 11.10
N ASN A 214 -18.26 8.72 11.87
CA ASN A 214 -18.25 8.76 13.32
C ASN A 214 -16.89 8.36 13.89
N PRO A 215 -15.97 9.32 14.10
CA PRO A 215 -14.60 9.04 14.56
C PRO A 215 -14.49 8.36 15.93
N THR A 216 -15.60 8.19 16.66
CA THR A 216 -15.63 7.45 17.92
C THR A 216 -15.94 5.97 17.75
N GLN A 217 -16.21 5.54 16.52
CA GLN A 217 -16.55 4.16 16.16
C GLN A 217 -15.61 3.63 15.08
N TYR A 218 -15.55 2.31 14.98
CA TYR A 218 -14.86 1.66 13.87
C TYR A 218 -15.77 1.48 12.65
N ASN A 219 -15.15 1.40 11.49
CA ASN A 219 -15.84 1.07 10.24
C ASN A 219 -16.22 -0.42 10.25
N THR A 220 -17.51 -0.71 10.27
CA THR A 220 -18.06 -2.08 10.31
C THR A 220 -17.98 -2.81 8.97
N ASP A 221 -17.56 -2.14 7.90
CA ASP A 221 -17.37 -2.74 6.57
C ASP A 221 -15.91 -2.62 6.12
N TYR A 222 -14.98 -3.03 7.03
CA TYR A 222 -13.56 -3.04 6.77
C TYR A 222 -13.01 -4.46 6.76
N TRP A 223 -12.24 -4.80 5.71
CA TRP A 223 -11.86 -6.17 5.39
C TRP A 223 -10.38 -6.27 5.04
N ALA A 224 -9.80 -7.45 5.28
CA ALA A 224 -8.54 -7.85 4.67
C ALA A 224 -8.61 -9.28 4.16
N PHE A 225 -7.79 -9.57 3.13
CA PHE A 225 -7.82 -10.83 2.40
C PHE A 225 -6.41 -11.27 2.03
N THR A 226 -6.14 -12.59 2.10
CA THR A 226 -4.96 -13.20 1.49
C THR A 226 -5.28 -14.66 1.13
N PRO A 227 -4.79 -15.21 -0.01
CA PRO A 227 -4.97 -16.61 -0.33
C PRO A 227 -4.35 -17.52 0.72
N VAL A 228 -4.99 -18.64 1.06
CA VAL A 228 -4.43 -19.64 1.95
C VAL A 228 -3.62 -20.70 1.18
N HIS A 229 -2.61 -21.26 1.82
CA HIS A 229 -1.86 -22.37 1.23
C HIS A 229 -2.74 -23.63 1.17
N PRO A 230 -2.87 -24.31 0.02
CA PRO A 230 -3.70 -25.53 -0.11
C PRO A 230 -3.27 -26.66 0.82
N ARG A 231 -2.03 -26.63 1.28
CA ARG A 231 -1.44 -27.55 2.27
C ARG A 231 -0.81 -26.72 3.37
N SER A 232 -1.63 -25.91 4.05
CA SER A 232 -1.17 -25.01 5.11
C SER A 232 -0.44 -25.78 6.22
N ALA A 233 0.61 -25.16 6.75
CA ALA A 233 1.31 -25.59 7.94
C ALA A 233 0.47 -25.43 9.22
N TYR A 234 -0.60 -24.64 9.16
CA TYR A 234 -1.52 -24.40 10.26
C TYR A 234 -2.80 -25.20 10.12
N LEU A 235 -3.27 -25.80 11.22
CA LEU A 235 -4.42 -26.71 11.23
C LEU A 235 -5.69 -26.11 10.58
N ASN A 236 -5.94 -24.80 10.80
CA ASN A 236 -7.12 -24.08 10.27
C ASN A 236 -6.77 -23.20 9.07
N SER A 237 -5.63 -23.42 8.40
CA SER A 237 -5.05 -22.54 7.38
C SER A 237 -4.59 -21.17 7.93
N TYR A 238 -4.62 -20.98 9.24
CA TYR A 238 -4.11 -19.81 9.95
C TYR A 238 -3.82 -20.16 11.43
N TYR A 239 -3.02 -19.31 12.08
CA TYR A 239 -2.67 -19.43 13.50
C TYR A 239 -2.99 -18.13 14.23
N VAL A 240 -3.84 -18.20 15.28
CA VAL A 240 -4.13 -17.06 16.15
C VAL A 240 -3.04 -16.99 17.20
N ARG A 241 -2.12 -16.02 17.05
CA ARG A 241 -1.01 -15.80 17.98
C ARG A 241 -1.47 -15.10 19.26
N THR A 242 -2.33 -14.08 19.11
CA THR A 242 -2.88 -13.31 20.21
C THR A 242 -4.38 -13.08 20.06
N GLY A 243 -5.09 -12.82 21.17
CA GLY A 243 -6.53 -12.62 21.17
C GLY A 243 -7.30 -13.92 21.45
N GLN A 244 -8.56 -13.96 21.07
CA GLN A 244 -9.44 -15.11 21.28
C GLN A 244 -9.21 -16.17 20.20
N ALA A 245 -9.06 -17.44 20.59
CA ALA A 245 -8.88 -18.55 19.64
C ALA A 245 -10.05 -18.68 18.62
N ASN A 246 -11.27 -18.38 19.05
CA ASN A 246 -12.48 -18.38 18.22
C ASN A 246 -12.91 -16.94 17.87
N ASN A 247 -11.96 -16.09 17.46
CA ASN A 247 -12.25 -14.71 17.09
C ASN A 247 -13.14 -14.69 15.82
N PRO A 248 -14.38 -14.17 15.87
CA PRO A 248 -15.29 -14.14 14.73
C PRO A 248 -14.82 -13.22 13.59
N THR A 249 -13.82 -12.38 13.85
CA THR A 249 -13.15 -11.55 12.85
C THR A 249 -12.50 -12.38 11.75
N TYR A 250 -12.08 -13.64 12.03
CA TYR A 250 -11.29 -14.48 11.12
C TYR A 250 -12.12 -15.59 10.50
N SER A 251 -11.98 -15.78 9.19
CA SER A 251 -12.62 -16.88 8.46
C SER A 251 -11.80 -17.30 7.24
N VAL A 252 -12.04 -18.54 6.79
CA VAL A 252 -11.52 -19.04 5.50
C VAL A 252 -12.70 -19.47 4.64
N ARG A 253 -12.78 -18.94 3.42
CA ARG A 253 -13.79 -19.30 2.43
C ARG A 253 -13.18 -19.33 1.03
N ASP A 254 -13.48 -20.34 0.25
CA ASP A 254 -13.06 -20.47 -1.15
C ASP A 254 -11.54 -20.29 -1.35
N GLY A 255 -10.72 -20.81 -0.42
CA GLY A 255 -9.26 -20.68 -0.48
C GLY A 255 -8.71 -19.30 -0.11
N MET A 256 -9.55 -18.43 0.44
CA MET A 256 -9.19 -17.09 0.89
C MET A 256 -9.32 -16.97 2.41
N PHE A 257 -8.27 -16.56 3.10
CA PHE A 257 -8.34 -16.09 4.47
C PHE A 257 -8.89 -14.65 4.48
N THR A 258 -9.79 -14.39 5.41
CA THR A 258 -10.49 -13.11 5.49
C THR A 258 -10.48 -12.59 6.93
N VAL A 259 -10.14 -11.33 7.09
CA VAL A 259 -10.38 -10.53 8.29
C VAL A 259 -11.58 -9.63 8.03
N HIS A 260 -12.67 -9.78 8.80
CA HIS A 260 -13.75 -8.81 8.86
C HIS A 260 -13.66 -8.11 10.21
N TYR A 261 -13.25 -6.84 10.23
CA TYR A 261 -13.00 -6.13 11.48
C TYR A 261 -14.28 -5.91 12.29
N MET A 262 -14.27 -6.38 13.53
CA MET A 262 -15.42 -6.37 14.45
C MET A 262 -15.12 -5.64 15.77
N GLY A 263 -14.11 -4.75 15.78
CA GLY A 263 -13.70 -4.05 17.00
C GLY A 263 -12.98 -4.94 18.03
N LEU A 264 -12.55 -6.13 17.62
CA LEU A 264 -11.83 -7.09 18.46
C LEU A 264 -10.33 -7.05 18.15
N GLY A 265 -9.50 -7.00 19.22
CA GLY A 265 -8.07 -7.09 19.13
C GLY A 265 -7.57 -8.51 18.98
N GLY A 266 -6.50 -8.69 18.20
CA GLY A 266 -5.84 -9.97 18.04
C GLY A 266 -4.83 -9.97 16.91
N GLU A 267 -4.01 -11.01 16.85
CA GLU A 267 -2.98 -11.21 15.83
C GLU A 267 -3.13 -12.61 15.25
N VAL A 268 -3.08 -12.69 13.93
CA VAL A 268 -3.26 -13.93 13.18
C VAL A 268 -2.22 -14.05 12.07
N TRP A 269 -1.67 -15.24 11.93
CA TRP A 269 -0.61 -15.59 10.98
C TRP A 269 -1.14 -16.53 9.91
N VAL A 270 -0.78 -16.26 8.65
CA VAL A 270 -1.18 -17.04 7.48
C VAL A 270 0.07 -17.40 6.67
N ASP A 271 0.19 -18.65 6.28
CA ASP A 271 1.25 -19.14 5.38
C ASP A 271 0.85 -18.99 3.90
N SER A 272 0.48 -17.76 3.51
CA SER A 272 -0.04 -17.46 2.17
C SER A 272 1.03 -17.63 1.09
N PRO A 273 0.77 -18.39 0.01
CA PRO A 273 1.62 -18.47 -1.16
C PRO A 273 1.15 -17.54 -2.28
N GLY A 274 0.13 -16.70 -2.02
CA GLY A 274 -0.61 -15.97 -3.05
C GLY A 274 0.07 -14.70 -3.53
N GLU A 275 1.24 -14.38 -3.00
CA GLU A 275 2.05 -13.21 -3.38
C GLU A 275 1.29 -11.86 -3.24
N TYR A 276 0.22 -11.84 -2.45
CA TYR A 276 -0.47 -10.59 -2.10
C TYR A 276 -1.30 -10.70 -0.81
N LEU A 277 -1.50 -9.57 -0.18
CA LEU A 277 -2.62 -9.29 0.69
C LEU A 277 -3.44 -8.12 0.10
N ALA A 278 -4.70 -8.00 0.47
CA ALA A 278 -5.56 -6.89 0.10
C ALA A 278 -6.30 -6.36 1.33
N VAL A 279 -6.37 -5.04 1.47
CA VAL A 279 -7.16 -4.35 2.49
C VAL A 279 -8.25 -3.55 1.80
N VAL A 280 -9.49 -3.65 2.27
CA VAL A 280 -10.66 -3.07 1.61
C VAL A 280 -11.54 -2.31 2.61
N ASP A 281 -11.70 -1.02 2.39
CA ASP A 281 -12.80 -0.24 2.97
C ASP A 281 -14.04 -0.40 2.08
N GLY A 282 -14.93 -1.31 2.44
CA GLY A 282 -16.14 -1.60 1.69
C GLY A 282 -17.12 -0.40 1.66
N ARG A 283 -17.15 0.40 2.72
CA ARG A 283 -18.01 1.59 2.81
C ARG A 283 -17.60 2.68 1.82
N SER A 284 -16.30 2.99 1.76
CA SER A 284 -15.74 4.02 0.87
C SER A 284 -15.39 3.46 -0.51
N ARG A 285 -15.37 2.13 -0.67
CA ARG A 285 -15.00 1.39 -1.87
C ARG A 285 -13.59 1.69 -2.35
N TYR A 286 -12.64 1.71 -1.42
CA TYR A 286 -11.21 1.77 -1.71
C TYR A 286 -10.53 0.48 -1.25
N ALA A 287 -9.55 0.05 -2.02
CA ALA A 287 -8.73 -1.09 -1.69
C ALA A 287 -7.25 -0.76 -1.88
N MET A 288 -6.40 -1.39 -1.08
CA MET A 288 -4.97 -1.46 -1.27
C MET A 288 -4.58 -2.93 -1.46
N VAL A 289 -3.83 -3.24 -2.50
CA VAL A 289 -3.23 -4.56 -2.68
C VAL A 289 -1.73 -4.42 -2.48
N GLU A 290 -1.21 -5.10 -1.49
CA GLU A 290 0.23 -5.20 -1.23
C GLU A 290 0.75 -6.51 -1.81
N ARG A 291 1.73 -6.44 -2.70
CA ARG A 291 2.37 -7.59 -3.32
C ARG A 291 3.75 -7.81 -2.77
N PHE A 292 4.11 -9.09 -2.66
CA PHE A 292 5.42 -9.57 -2.28
C PHE A 292 5.79 -10.81 -3.08
N ARG A 293 7.04 -11.20 -3.05
CA ARG A 293 7.50 -12.44 -3.66
C ARG A 293 7.47 -13.58 -2.64
N TYR A 294 6.72 -14.63 -2.93
CA TYR A 294 6.76 -15.87 -2.15
C TYR A 294 7.92 -16.77 -2.60
N GLU A 295 8.79 -17.13 -1.68
CA GLU A 295 9.90 -18.05 -1.95
C GLU A 295 9.52 -19.46 -1.49
N LYS A 296 9.21 -20.31 -2.47
CA LYS A 296 8.81 -21.68 -2.21
C LYS A 296 9.93 -22.46 -1.50
N ASN A 297 9.57 -23.18 -0.44
CA ASN A 297 10.46 -23.96 0.42
C ASN A 297 11.44 -23.13 1.27
N ALA A 298 11.36 -21.82 1.29
CA ALA A 298 12.09 -21.01 2.25
C ALA A 298 11.46 -21.13 3.64
N GLU A 299 12.25 -20.91 4.67
CA GLU A 299 11.77 -20.82 6.05
C GLU A 299 11.28 -19.40 6.31
N TYR A 300 10.10 -19.27 6.91
CA TYR A 300 9.52 -17.98 7.33
C TYR A 300 9.36 -17.93 8.84
N PRO A 301 9.39 -16.74 9.46
CA PRO A 301 9.17 -16.58 10.90
C PRO A 301 7.86 -17.26 11.32
N GLY A 302 7.94 -18.22 12.23
CA GLY A 302 6.77 -18.99 12.68
C GLY A 302 5.95 -19.64 11.57
N LYS A 303 6.48 -19.73 10.33
CA LYS A 303 5.85 -20.18 9.07
C LYS A 303 4.85 -19.18 8.45
N GLY A 304 4.68 -17.99 9.02
CA GLY A 304 3.77 -16.96 8.51
C GLY A 304 4.44 -16.10 7.45
N THR A 305 3.82 -15.97 6.28
CA THR A 305 4.21 -15.03 5.22
C THR A 305 3.44 -13.73 5.29
N VAL A 306 2.19 -13.81 5.79
CA VAL A 306 1.27 -12.68 5.98
C VAL A 306 0.77 -12.71 7.43
N ILE A 307 0.78 -11.56 8.08
CA ILE A 307 0.28 -11.38 9.43
C ILE A 307 -0.76 -10.25 9.40
N PHE A 308 -1.83 -10.41 10.18
CA PHE A 308 -2.76 -9.33 10.47
C PHE A 308 -2.85 -9.14 11.98
N TYR A 309 -2.61 -7.91 12.42
CA TYR A 309 -2.95 -7.49 13.77
C TYR A 309 -4.14 -6.53 13.71
N THR A 310 -5.09 -6.68 14.63
CA THR A 310 -6.21 -5.74 14.78
C THR A 310 -6.17 -5.13 16.18
N SER A 311 -6.22 -3.80 16.25
CA SER A 311 -6.48 -3.11 17.52
C SER A 311 -7.97 -3.27 17.88
N GLY A 312 -8.29 -3.26 19.16
CA GLY A 312 -9.69 -3.42 19.57
C GLY A 312 -9.87 -3.13 21.05
N ALA A 313 -11.10 -3.35 21.53
CA ALA A 313 -11.34 -3.31 22.96
C ALA A 313 -10.36 -4.27 23.66
N PRO A 314 -9.74 -3.87 24.78
CA PRO A 314 -8.78 -4.72 25.48
C PRO A 314 -9.46 -6.07 25.79
N THR A 315 -8.95 -7.15 25.20
CA THR A 315 -9.23 -8.49 25.72
C THR A 315 -8.59 -8.57 27.08
N ALA A 316 -9.20 -9.30 28.03
CA ALA A 316 -8.76 -9.40 29.41
C ALA A 316 -7.22 -9.51 29.53
N PRO A 317 -6.60 -8.87 30.56
CA PRO A 317 -5.15 -8.84 30.69
C PRO A 317 -4.59 -10.25 30.64
N ARG A 318 -3.57 -10.49 29.80
CA ARG A 318 -2.81 -11.73 29.86
C ARG A 318 -2.01 -11.75 31.15
N PRO A 319 -2.00 -12.84 31.90
CA PRO A 319 -0.95 -13.06 32.88
C PRO A 319 0.36 -13.26 32.16
N GLY A 320 1.34 -12.39 32.38
CA GLY A 320 2.73 -12.60 31.95
C GLY A 320 3.30 -13.91 32.55
N PRO A 321 4.44 -14.43 32.04
CA PRO A 321 5.16 -15.52 32.66
C PRO A 321 5.63 -15.07 34.06
N GLY A 322 4.85 -15.32 35.09
CA GLY A 322 5.08 -14.82 36.45
C GLY A 322 3.85 -14.16 37.07
N GLY A 323 2.71 -14.08 36.36
CA GLY A 323 1.44 -13.55 36.92
C GLY A 323 1.32 -12.04 36.97
N GLU A 324 2.31 -11.29 36.46
CA GLU A 324 2.22 -9.82 36.36
C GLU A 324 1.60 -9.38 35.02
N PRO A 325 0.79 -8.30 34.99
CA PRO A 325 0.21 -7.79 33.76
C PRO A 325 1.33 -7.28 32.84
N GLN A 326 1.47 -7.86 31.68
CA GLN A 326 2.41 -7.37 30.66
C GLN A 326 2.00 -5.95 30.26
N ALA A 327 2.88 -4.97 30.42
CA ALA A 327 2.68 -3.54 30.16
C ALA A 327 2.67 -3.20 28.66
N GLY A 328 1.88 -3.93 27.86
CA GLY A 328 1.69 -3.67 26.43
C GLY A 328 0.34 -3.06 26.09
N ALA A 329 -0.65 -3.20 26.97
CA ALA A 329 -1.94 -2.50 26.83
C ALA A 329 -2.03 -1.49 27.98
N GLY A 330 -1.62 -0.26 27.73
CA GLY A 330 -1.60 0.79 28.74
C GLY A 330 -2.95 0.97 29.44
N THR A 331 -3.04 0.42 30.66
CA THR A 331 -4.04 0.84 31.65
C THR A 331 -3.70 2.27 32.06
N GLN A 332 -4.15 3.25 31.28
CA GLN A 332 -4.18 4.63 31.73
C GLN A 332 -5.60 4.96 32.18
N GLN A 333 -5.71 5.34 33.44
CA GLN A 333 -6.89 5.92 34.05
C GLN A 333 -7.38 7.13 33.24
N GLY A 334 -8.63 7.07 32.80
CA GLY A 334 -9.31 8.05 31.94
C GLY A 334 -9.77 7.36 30.66
N ALA A 335 -11.08 7.36 30.38
CA ALA A 335 -11.64 6.75 29.16
C ALA A 335 -10.99 7.37 27.92
N ARG A 336 -9.95 6.72 27.39
CA ARG A 336 -9.34 7.11 26.11
C ARG A 336 -10.27 6.63 25.01
N PRO A 337 -10.56 7.47 24.00
CA PRO A 337 -11.24 6.96 22.82
C PRO A 337 -10.43 5.80 22.25
N PRO A 338 -11.09 4.71 21.90
CA PRO A 338 -10.42 3.56 21.29
C PRO A 338 -9.71 4.02 20.01
N THR A 339 -8.60 3.40 19.71
CA THR A 339 -7.91 3.54 18.43
C THR A 339 -8.27 2.34 17.58
N TYR A 340 -8.67 2.59 16.32
CA TYR A 340 -9.08 1.53 15.40
C TYR A 340 -8.13 1.49 14.23
N TYR A 341 -7.22 0.52 14.23
CA TYR A 341 -6.33 0.24 13.11
C TYR A 341 -6.11 -1.26 12.94
N MET A 342 -5.70 -1.65 11.77
CA MET A 342 -5.24 -2.99 11.44
C MET A 342 -3.82 -2.91 10.89
N GLU A 343 -2.93 -3.76 11.39
CA GLU A 343 -1.66 -3.99 10.74
C GLU A 343 -1.85 -5.07 9.69
N ALA A 344 -1.33 -4.81 8.50
CA ALA A 344 -1.15 -5.77 7.44
C ALA A 344 0.35 -5.91 7.21
N GLU A 345 0.86 -7.14 7.32
CA GLU A 345 2.28 -7.38 7.47
C GLU A 345 2.74 -8.46 6.50
N LEU A 346 3.90 -8.23 5.90
CA LEU A 346 4.54 -9.14 4.96
C LEU A 346 5.91 -9.54 5.48
N ASN A 347 6.20 -10.84 5.59
CA ASN A 347 7.49 -11.35 5.99
C ASN A 347 8.33 -11.80 4.79
N SER A 348 9.62 -11.45 4.79
CA SER A 348 10.62 -12.16 3.99
C SER A 348 10.91 -13.55 4.58
N PRO A 349 11.58 -14.44 3.85
CA PRO A 349 12.18 -15.61 4.47
C PRO A 349 13.18 -15.27 5.59
N MET A 350 13.48 -16.24 6.45
CA MET A 350 14.61 -16.17 7.36
C MET A 350 15.91 -16.22 6.54
N ILE A 351 16.73 -15.18 6.66
CA ILE A 351 17.95 -15.00 5.86
C ILE A 351 19.15 -14.95 6.77
N ARG A 352 20.12 -15.85 6.53
CA ARG A 352 21.41 -15.83 7.20
C ARG A 352 22.38 -14.91 6.46
N LEU A 353 22.85 -13.85 7.14
CA LEU A 353 23.77 -12.84 6.62
C LEU A 353 25.11 -12.91 7.36
N ALA A 354 26.22 -13.05 6.64
CA ALA A 354 27.55 -12.81 7.19
C ALA A 354 27.78 -11.31 7.48
N PRO A 355 28.81 -10.94 8.26
CA PRO A 355 29.14 -9.53 8.51
C PRO A 355 29.27 -8.71 7.23
N GLY A 356 28.52 -7.63 7.14
CA GLY A 356 28.48 -6.73 5.97
C GLY A 356 27.57 -7.19 4.82
N GLU A 357 27.04 -8.42 4.83
CA GLU A 357 26.10 -8.89 3.82
C GLU A 357 24.74 -8.22 3.95
N THR A 358 23.98 -8.26 2.85
CA THR A 358 22.65 -7.65 2.71
C THR A 358 21.67 -8.62 2.08
N TYR A 359 20.40 -8.44 2.41
CA TYR A 359 19.24 -9.02 1.72
C TYR A 359 18.27 -7.92 1.37
N ALA A 360 17.53 -8.05 0.28
CA ALA A 360 16.52 -7.10 -0.12
C ALA A 360 15.15 -7.77 -0.28
N MET A 361 14.13 -7.13 0.29
CA MET A 361 12.72 -7.47 0.09
C MET A 361 12.07 -6.40 -0.78
N ASP A 362 11.52 -6.82 -1.92
CA ASP A 362 10.75 -5.96 -2.82
C ASP A 362 9.26 -6.16 -2.58
N THR A 363 8.54 -5.05 -2.38
CA THR A 363 7.07 -5.04 -2.28
C THR A 363 6.48 -3.95 -3.16
N GLN A 364 5.23 -4.14 -3.63
CA GLN A 364 4.50 -3.16 -4.42
C GLN A 364 3.10 -2.98 -3.86
N TRP A 365 2.67 -1.73 -3.76
CA TRP A 365 1.32 -1.38 -3.33
C TRP A 365 0.53 -0.78 -4.48
N TYR A 366 -0.69 -1.25 -4.63
CA TYR A 366 -1.61 -0.83 -5.69
C TYR A 366 -2.92 -0.33 -5.08
N PRO A 367 -3.06 0.97 -4.84
CA PRO A 367 -4.35 1.54 -4.46
C PRO A 367 -5.30 1.49 -5.67
N THR A 368 -6.57 1.14 -5.41
CA THR A 368 -7.62 1.00 -6.42
C THR A 368 -9.01 1.12 -5.81
N ARG A 369 -10.04 0.92 -6.63
CA ARG A 369 -11.45 0.92 -6.21
C ARG A 369 -11.97 -0.52 -6.12
N MET A 370 -12.54 -0.87 -4.95
CA MET A 370 -13.22 -2.17 -4.73
C MET A 370 -14.14 -2.09 -3.51
N GLY A 371 -15.26 -2.79 -3.56
CA GLY A 371 -16.13 -3.02 -2.40
C GLY A 371 -15.78 -4.27 -1.60
N SER A 372 -16.53 -4.51 -0.53
CA SER A 372 -16.38 -5.67 0.37
C SER A 372 -16.62 -7.04 -0.30
N ASN A 373 -17.13 -7.03 -1.53
CA ASN A 373 -17.29 -8.24 -2.36
C ASN A 373 -15.99 -8.71 -3.04
N PHE A 374 -14.83 -8.26 -2.60
CA PHE A 374 -13.52 -8.69 -3.08
C PHE A 374 -13.40 -10.21 -3.16
N LYS A 375 -12.88 -10.74 -4.28
CA LYS A 375 -12.70 -12.18 -4.52
C LYS A 375 -11.25 -12.56 -4.81
N ALA A 376 -10.52 -11.72 -5.54
CA ALA A 376 -9.14 -12.01 -5.92
C ALA A 376 -8.42 -10.74 -6.42
N ALA A 377 -7.09 -10.80 -6.46
CA ALA A 377 -6.25 -9.85 -7.18
C ALA A 377 -5.45 -10.56 -8.27
N THR A 378 -5.33 -9.90 -9.44
CA THR A 378 -4.46 -10.27 -10.54
C THR A 378 -3.36 -9.20 -10.70
N TYR A 379 -2.45 -9.34 -11.64
CA TYR A 379 -1.47 -8.27 -11.94
C TYR A 379 -2.10 -7.05 -12.63
N ALA A 380 -3.30 -7.21 -13.19
CA ALA A 380 -4.04 -6.14 -13.86
C ALA A 380 -4.96 -5.36 -12.91
N GLY A 381 -5.40 -5.98 -11.79
CA GLY A 381 -6.38 -5.37 -10.89
C GLY A 381 -7.01 -6.35 -9.93
N VAL A 382 -8.16 -5.97 -9.39
CA VAL A 382 -8.94 -6.73 -8.40
C VAL A 382 -10.29 -7.13 -8.96
N ILE A 383 -10.83 -8.23 -8.46
CA ILE A 383 -12.09 -8.85 -8.92
C ILE A 383 -13.09 -8.82 -7.76
N GLY A 384 -14.23 -8.16 -7.95
CA GLY A 384 -15.38 -8.19 -7.04
C GLY A 384 -16.43 -9.22 -7.51
N GLN A 385 -16.81 -9.13 -8.79
CA GLN A 385 -17.63 -10.14 -9.44
C GLN A 385 -16.82 -10.76 -10.58
N PRO A 386 -16.60 -12.08 -10.57
CA PRO A 386 -15.92 -12.76 -11.66
C PRO A 386 -16.57 -12.50 -13.01
N LEU A 387 -15.76 -12.50 -14.06
CA LEU A 387 -16.24 -12.40 -15.43
C LEU A 387 -17.24 -13.52 -15.72
N THR A 388 -18.39 -13.15 -16.24
CA THR A 388 -19.39 -14.08 -16.76
C THR A 388 -19.68 -13.76 -18.22
N VAL A 389 -20.05 -14.79 -18.97
CA VAL A 389 -20.36 -14.69 -20.41
C VAL A 389 -21.62 -15.47 -20.71
N SER A 390 -22.57 -14.82 -21.37
CA SER A 390 -23.71 -15.49 -22.01
C SER A 390 -23.66 -15.26 -23.51
N ARG A 391 -24.00 -16.31 -24.31
CA ARG A 391 -23.95 -16.25 -25.76
C ARG A 391 -25.33 -16.48 -26.39
N THR A 392 -25.69 -15.60 -27.33
CA THR A 392 -26.90 -15.73 -28.14
C THR A 392 -26.54 -15.49 -29.62
N GLY A 393 -26.41 -16.54 -30.40
CA GLY A 393 -25.90 -16.46 -31.76
C GLY A 393 -24.44 -15.97 -31.80
N ASP A 394 -24.21 -14.87 -32.52
CA ASP A 394 -22.90 -14.22 -32.57
C ASP A 394 -22.69 -13.18 -31.46
N ASP A 395 -23.75 -12.87 -30.69
CA ASP A 395 -23.66 -11.93 -29.58
C ASP A 395 -23.18 -12.61 -28.32
N VAL A 396 -22.24 -11.97 -27.63
CA VAL A 396 -21.70 -12.39 -26.34
C VAL A 396 -21.86 -11.23 -25.37
N GLU A 397 -22.69 -11.44 -24.33
CA GLU A 397 -22.85 -10.50 -23.24
C GLU A 397 -21.81 -10.80 -22.15
N LEU A 398 -21.02 -9.78 -21.78
CA LEU A 398 -20.03 -9.81 -20.71
C LEU A 398 -20.57 -9.10 -19.48
N ALA A 399 -20.40 -9.69 -18.30
CA ALA A 399 -20.68 -9.03 -17.03
C ALA A 399 -19.62 -9.37 -15.98
N GLY A 400 -19.39 -8.41 -15.06
CA GLY A 400 -18.43 -8.56 -13.96
C GLY A 400 -18.20 -7.24 -13.21
N GLU A 401 -17.43 -7.29 -12.12
CA GLU A 401 -17.04 -6.09 -11.39
C GLU A 401 -15.53 -6.13 -11.07
N PHE A 402 -14.83 -5.05 -11.42
CA PHE A 402 -13.36 -4.98 -11.38
C PHE A 402 -12.87 -3.61 -10.90
N GLY A 403 -11.78 -3.60 -10.15
CA GLY A 403 -10.88 -2.46 -10.02
C GLY A 403 -9.62 -2.72 -10.85
N VAL A 404 -8.95 -1.68 -11.33
CA VAL A 404 -7.72 -1.80 -12.12
C VAL A 404 -6.56 -1.08 -11.47
N PHE A 405 -5.33 -1.48 -11.78
CA PHE A 405 -4.12 -0.85 -11.27
C PHE A 405 -3.52 0.18 -12.24
N TYR A 406 -3.93 0.15 -13.50
CA TYR A 406 -3.42 1.03 -14.55
C TYR A 406 -4.56 1.65 -15.35
N GLU A 407 -4.36 2.88 -15.81
CA GLU A 407 -5.23 3.49 -16.79
C GLU A 407 -5.04 2.83 -18.16
N GLY A 408 -6.12 2.70 -18.93
CA GLY A 408 -6.08 2.09 -20.24
C GLY A 408 -7.44 1.59 -20.68
N LYS A 409 -7.46 0.45 -21.36
CA LYS A 409 -8.68 -0.18 -21.87
C LYS A 409 -8.76 -1.65 -21.53
N LEU A 410 -9.97 -2.14 -21.31
CA LEU A 410 -10.24 -3.58 -21.29
C LEU A 410 -10.44 -4.07 -22.73
N GLU A 411 -9.83 -5.22 -23.04
CA GLU A 411 -9.95 -5.93 -24.32
C GLU A 411 -10.45 -7.35 -24.07
N ALA A 412 -11.50 -7.73 -24.81
CA ALA A 412 -11.96 -9.13 -24.87
C ALA A 412 -11.14 -9.87 -25.93
N ARG A 413 -10.50 -10.95 -25.55
CA ARG A 413 -9.75 -11.84 -26.46
C ARG A 413 -10.47 -13.15 -26.61
N PHE A 414 -10.83 -13.47 -27.85
CA PHE A 414 -11.59 -14.65 -28.21
C PHE A 414 -10.66 -15.76 -28.69
N TYR A 415 -10.83 -16.96 -28.16
CA TYR A 415 -10.00 -18.13 -28.48
C TYR A 415 -10.84 -19.30 -28.94
N GLY A 416 -10.36 -20.02 -29.96
CA GLY A 416 -10.91 -21.28 -30.41
C GLY A 416 -10.60 -22.45 -29.46
N ARG A 417 -11.19 -23.62 -29.71
CA ARG A 417 -10.93 -24.85 -28.93
C ARG A 417 -9.48 -25.30 -28.95
N ASN A 418 -8.75 -24.97 -30.01
CA ASN A 418 -7.32 -25.24 -30.16
C ASN A 418 -6.41 -24.26 -29.42
N GLY A 419 -6.98 -23.28 -28.68
CA GLY A 419 -6.24 -22.24 -27.97
C GLY A 419 -5.74 -21.08 -28.84
N MET A 420 -5.96 -21.10 -30.15
CA MET A 420 -5.60 -20.00 -31.04
C MET A 420 -6.51 -18.79 -30.80
N ARG A 421 -5.90 -17.58 -30.75
CA ARG A 421 -6.66 -16.34 -30.68
C ARG A 421 -7.33 -16.05 -32.03
N LEU A 422 -8.66 -15.98 -32.04
CA LEU A 422 -9.49 -15.73 -33.21
C LEU A 422 -9.68 -14.24 -33.48
N ALA A 423 -9.91 -13.47 -32.41
CA ALA A 423 -10.14 -12.03 -32.50
C ALA A 423 -9.80 -11.33 -31.17
N THR A 424 -9.73 -10.00 -31.23
CA THR A 424 -9.69 -9.09 -30.08
C THR A 424 -10.69 -7.96 -30.33
N ALA A 425 -11.44 -7.58 -29.30
CA ALA A 425 -12.38 -6.46 -29.37
C ALA A 425 -12.16 -5.53 -28.17
N PRO A 426 -12.16 -4.21 -28.35
CA PRO A 426 -12.16 -3.26 -27.24
C PRO A 426 -13.49 -3.36 -26.49
N VAL A 427 -13.45 -3.19 -25.17
CA VAL A 427 -14.62 -3.30 -24.28
C VAL A 427 -14.96 -1.95 -23.68
N VAL A 428 -14.05 -1.36 -22.88
CA VAL A 428 -14.27 -0.08 -22.17
C VAL A 428 -12.94 0.53 -21.76
N GLU A 429 -12.88 1.87 -21.75
CA GLU A 429 -11.78 2.61 -21.15
C GLU A 429 -11.90 2.56 -19.62
N VAL A 430 -10.76 2.43 -18.94
CA VAL A 430 -10.71 2.22 -17.48
C VAL A 430 -9.64 3.08 -16.82
N THR A 431 -9.85 3.40 -15.53
CA THR A 431 -8.90 4.12 -14.70
C THR A 431 -8.92 3.55 -13.27
N PRO A 432 -7.79 3.57 -12.55
CA PRO A 432 -7.70 3.08 -11.16
C PRO A 432 -8.67 3.76 -10.19
N THR A 433 -9.09 4.99 -10.47
CA THR A 433 -9.99 5.79 -9.62
C THR A 433 -11.47 5.41 -9.76
N LYS A 434 -11.82 4.48 -10.65
CA LYS A 434 -13.21 4.07 -10.89
C LYS A 434 -13.41 2.57 -10.77
N LEU A 435 -14.42 2.18 -10.01
CA LEU A 435 -14.90 0.80 -10.01
C LEU A 435 -15.64 0.52 -11.32
N ILE A 436 -15.32 -0.59 -11.95
CA ILE A 436 -15.86 -1.00 -13.25
C ILE A 436 -16.97 -2.02 -13.01
N THR A 437 -18.22 -1.65 -13.29
CA THR A 437 -19.35 -2.60 -13.39
C THR A 437 -19.56 -2.87 -14.87
N LEU A 438 -19.00 -4.01 -15.31
CA LEU A 438 -19.05 -4.40 -16.72
C LEU A 438 -20.41 -4.98 -17.07
N LYS A 439 -21.03 -4.47 -18.13
CA LYS A 439 -22.17 -5.05 -18.82
C LYS A 439 -22.10 -4.62 -20.28
N GLN A 440 -21.56 -5.48 -21.13
CA GLN A 440 -21.29 -5.16 -22.54
C GLN A 440 -21.65 -6.34 -23.45
N THR A 441 -22.20 -6.04 -24.62
CA THR A 441 -22.45 -7.03 -25.66
C THR A 441 -21.48 -6.83 -26.82
N LEU A 442 -20.78 -7.88 -27.22
CA LEU A 442 -19.80 -7.89 -28.30
C LEU A 442 -20.18 -8.95 -29.36
N LYS A 443 -19.72 -8.76 -30.59
CA LYS A 443 -19.73 -9.81 -31.60
C LYS A 443 -18.55 -10.74 -31.40
N ALA A 444 -18.80 -12.03 -31.29
CA ALA A 444 -17.76 -13.04 -31.15
C ALA A 444 -17.69 -13.93 -32.39
N PRO A 445 -16.49 -14.35 -32.82
CA PRO A 445 -16.36 -15.36 -33.87
C PRO A 445 -17.17 -16.62 -33.55
N PRO A 446 -17.77 -17.29 -34.54
CA PRO A 446 -18.58 -18.47 -34.31
C PRO A 446 -17.89 -19.59 -33.55
N GLU A 447 -16.59 -19.78 -33.77
CA GLU A 447 -15.76 -20.83 -33.21
C GLU A 447 -15.22 -20.49 -31.80
N THR A 448 -15.64 -19.37 -31.20
CA THR A 448 -15.16 -18.97 -29.88
C THR A 448 -15.55 -19.98 -28.83
N ALA A 449 -14.55 -20.58 -28.17
CA ALA A 449 -14.71 -21.53 -27.09
C ALA A 449 -14.32 -20.96 -25.73
N ARG A 450 -13.48 -19.90 -25.71
CA ARG A 450 -12.99 -19.25 -24.49
C ARG A 450 -12.84 -17.75 -24.74
N LEU A 451 -13.11 -16.96 -23.70
CA LEU A 451 -12.91 -15.52 -23.68
C LEU A 451 -12.05 -15.16 -22.48
N SER A 452 -11.06 -14.28 -22.71
CA SER A 452 -10.23 -13.68 -21.64
C SER A 452 -10.35 -12.16 -21.71
N LEU A 453 -10.59 -11.51 -20.58
CA LEU A 453 -10.67 -10.06 -20.45
C LEU A 453 -9.33 -9.53 -19.96
N HIS A 454 -8.62 -8.75 -20.77
CA HIS A 454 -7.30 -8.21 -20.49
C HIS A 454 -7.33 -6.71 -20.27
N LEU A 455 -6.45 -6.20 -19.41
CA LEU A 455 -6.11 -4.79 -19.31
C LEU A 455 -4.91 -4.49 -20.22
N VAL A 456 -5.09 -3.58 -21.15
CA VAL A 456 -4.00 -2.97 -21.93
C VAL A 456 -3.88 -1.52 -21.47
N ASP A 457 -2.73 -1.15 -20.91
CA ASP A 457 -2.53 0.18 -20.36
C ASP A 457 -2.44 1.28 -21.44
N ALA A 458 -2.38 2.54 -21.00
CA ALA A 458 -2.30 3.70 -21.89
C ALA A 458 -1.07 3.69 -22.80
N ASN A 459 0.00 2.97 -22.44
CA ASN A 459 1.22 2.79 -23.22
C ASN A 459 1.11 1.59 -24.20
N GLY A 460 -0.02 0.87 -24.19
CA GLY A 460 -0.24 -0.31 -25.02
C GLY A 460 0.35 -1.60 -24.48
N LEU A 461 0.82 -1.61 -23.21
CA LEU A 461 1.34 -2.80 -22.57
C LEU A 461 0.20 -3.64 -22.01
N ASP A 462 0.20 -4.94 -22.32
CA ASP A 462 -0.70 -5.92 -21.72
C ASP A 462 -0.34 -6.18 -20.26
N ARG A 463 -1.17 -5.74 -19.34
CA ARG A 463 -0.99 -5.93 -17.89
C ARG A 463 -1.53 -7.27 -17.38
N GLY A 464 -2.17 -8.05 -18.26
CA GLY A 464 -2.67 -9.38 -17.95
C GLY A 464 -4.20 -9.46 -17.83
N PRO A 465 -4.71 -10.66 -17.52
CA PRO A 465 -6.15 -10.90 -17.44
C PRO A 465 -6.76 -10.44 -16.12
N LEU A 466 -7.99 -9.91 -16.20
CA LEU A 466 -8.91 -9.74 -15.08
C LEU A 466 -9.84 -10.93 -14.91
N GLY A 467 -10.02 -11.75 -15.95
CA GLY A 467 -10.84 -12.95 -15.89
C GLY A 467 -10.80 -13.72 -17.18
N GLU A 468 -11.09 -15.01 -17.07
CA GLU A 468 -11.17 -15.92 -18.19
C GLU A 468 -12.38 -16.86 -18.01
N VAL A 469 -13.11 -17.13 -19.07
CA VAL A 469 -14.32 -17.94 -19.02
C VAL A 469 -14.49 -18.78 -20.28
N MET A 470 -15.00 -20.00 -20.14
CA MET A 470 -15.41 -20.83 -21.26
C MET A 470 -16.73 -20.33 -21.82
N VAL A 471 -16.79 -20.18 -23.14
CA VAL A 471 -18.00 -19.77 -23.86
C VAL A 471 -18.75 -21.04 -24.28
N THR A 472 -19.88 -21.32 -23.61
CA THR A 472 -20.76 -22.42 -24.01
C THR A 472 -21.42 -22.07 -25.33
N VAL A 473 -21.12 -22.84 -26.37
CA VAL A 473 -21.88 -22.81 -27.62
C VAL A 473 -23.19 -23.63 -27.38
N PRO A 474 -24.37 -23.04 -27.51
CA PRO A 474 -25.58 -23.83 -27.48
C PRO A 474 -25.46 -24.99 -28.49
N PRO A 475 -25.90 -26.20 -28.18
CA PRO A 475 -25.95 -27.28 -29.17
C PRO A 475 -26.69 -26.75 -30.41
N ALA A 476 -26.10 -26.96 -31.59
CA ALA A 476 -26.77 -26.63 -32.82
C ALA A 476 -28.18 -27.28 -32.76
N ALA A 477 -29.23 -26.48 -32.98
CA ALA A 477 -30.58 -27.02 -33.03
C ALA A 477 -30.52 -28.17 -34.02
N SER A 478 -30.72 -29.39 -33.52
CA SER A 478 -30.81 -30.58 -34.38
C SER A 478 -31.92 -30.28 -35.36
N GLY A 479 -31.56 -29.95 -36.61
CA GLY A 479 -32.53 -29.75 -37.66
C GLY A 479 -33.37 -31.01 -37.75
N GLY A 480 -34.62 -30.91 -37.31
CA GLY A 480 -35.58 -31.93 -37.53
C GLY A 480 -35.75 -32.08 -39.04
N GLY A 481 -35.10 -33.09 -39.57
CA GLY A 481 -35.39 -33.54 -40.93
C GLY A 481 -36.82 -34.15 -40.95
N PHE A 482 -37.61 -33.57 -41.76
CA PHE A 482 -38.86 -34.22 -42.21
C PHE A 482 -38.53 -35.22 -43.29
#